data_938768fa24de46cf8c7d14897481a4a4
#
_entry.id   938768fa24de46cf8c7d14897481a4a4
#
_cell.length_a   1.000
_cell.length_b   1.000
_cell.length_c   1.000
_cell.angle_alpha   90.00
_cell.angle_beta   90.00
_cell.angle_gamma   90.00
#
_symmetry.space_group_name_H-M   'P 1'
#
loop_
_entity.id
_entity.type
_entity.pdbx_description
1 polymer ?
#
loop_
_entity_poly.entity_id
_entity_poly.type
_entity_poly.pdbx_seq_one_letter_code
_entity_poly.pdbx_strand_id
1 'polypeptide(L)'
;MKKAILLTAVLHISAGCAVRANYENALNSWVGASEIDLVRKWGVPQQFYETGGRKFLVYSSSRNMILPGSPPFYTQTVMGNRIYKNRVGGIPDQYIELNCKTTFELENEKVISWRWQGNDCTAPE
;
A
#
# COMPACT_ATOMS: atom_id res chain seq x y z
N MET A 1 -18.75 41.32 -28.92
CA MET A 1 -17.45 40.69 -28.77
C MET A 1 -17.38 39.99 -27.42
N LYS A 2 -17.64 38.72 -27.44
CA LYS A 2 -17.57 37.92 -26.23
C LYS A 2 -16.40 36.98 -26.35
N LYS A 3 -15.38 37.19 -25.54
CA LYS A 3 -14.25 36.27 -25.45
C LYS A 3 -14.70 35.09 -24.63
N ALA A 4 -14.96 33.98 -25.27
CA ALA A 4 -15.13 32.73 -24.59
C ALA A 4 -13.76 32.24 -24.15
N ILE A 5 -13.46 32.38 -22.88
CA ILE A 5 -12.27 31.75 -22.26
C ILE A 5 -12.66 30.32 -22.00
N LEU A 6 -12.20 29.43 -22.86
CA LEU A 6 -12.25 28.01 -22.59
C LEU A 6 -11.22 27.71 -21.51
N LEU A 7 -11.69 27.61 -20.29
CA LEU A 7 -10.91 27.07 -19.20
C LEU A 7 -10.93 25.54 -19.33
N THR A 8 -10.00 24.99 -20.06
CA THR A 8 -9.74 23.56 -20.01
C THR A 8 -9.05 23.26 -18.69
N ALA A 9 -9.85 22.91 -17.71
CA ALA A 9 -9.33 22.37 -16.46
C ALA A 9 -8.78 20.97 -16.76
N VAL A 10 -7.47 20.88 -16.85
CA VAL A 10 -6.76 19.61 -16.96
C VAL A 10 -6.79 18.97 -15.59
N LEU A 11 -7.75 18.09 -15.40
CA LEU A 11 -7.91 17.32 -14.18
C LEU A 11 -6.92 16.15 -14.21
N HIS A 12 -5.66 16.38 -13.84
CA HIS A 12 -4.72 15.32 -13.62
C HIS A 12 -4.88 14.83 -12.17
N ILE A 13 -5.80 13.89 -12.00
CA ILE A 13 -5.91 13.17 -10.75
C ILE A 13 -4.88 12.04 -10.79
N SER A 14 -3.78 12.22 -10.09
CA SER A 14 -2.86 11.12 -9.86
C SER A 14 -3.54 10.13 -8.89
N ALA A 15 -3.91 8.96 -9.40
CA ALA A 15 -4.62 7.93 -8.62
C ALA A 15 -3.88 7.52 -7.33
N GLY A 16 -2.54 7.63 -7.30
CA GLY A 16 -1.73 7.30 -6.12
C GLY A 16 -1.95 8.24 -4.94
N CYS A 17 -2.24 9.53 -5.18
CA CYS A 17 -2.55 10.46 -4.11
C CYS A 17 -3.91 10.21 -3.47
N ALA A 18 -4.88 9.70 -4.26
CA ALA A 18 -6.22 9.41 -3.76
C ALA A 18 -6.24 8.25 -2.75
N VAL A 19 -5.46 7.19 -2.97
CA VAL A 19 -5.38 6.05 -2.05
C VAL A 19 -4.79 6.46 -0.70
N ARG A 20 -3.72 7.25 -0.72
CA ARG A 20 -3.09 7.76 0.50
C ARG A 20 -4.05 8.67 1.27
N ALA A 21 -4.68 9.61 0.59
CA ALA A 21 -5.63 10.54 1.21
C ALA A 21 -6.82 9.79 1.82
N ASN A 22 -7.32 8.73 1.18
CA ASN A 22 -8.41 7.91 1.70
C ASN A 22 -8.00 7.17 2.97
N TYR A 23 -6.79 6.65 3.02
CA TYR A 23 -6.28 5.97 4.22
C TYR A 23 -6.13 6.94 5.39
N GLU A 24 -5.53 8.11 5.15
CA GLU A 24 -5.39 9.15 6.17
C GLU A 24 -6.73 9.68 6.66
N ASN A 25 -7.71 9.84 5.78
CA ASN A 25 -9.07 10.20 6.16
C ASN A 25 -9.71 9.14 7.05
N ALA A 26 -9.50 7.87 6.74
CA ALA A 26 -9.98 6.76 7.58
C ALA A 26 -9.32 6.79 8.95
N LEU A 27 -8.01 7.05 9.03
CA LEU A 27 -7.30 7.17 10.29
C LEU A 27 -7.77 8.39 11.10
N ASN A 28 -8.00 9.52 10.44
CA ASN A 28 -8.53 10.72 11.09
C ASN A 28 -9.91 10.48 11.72
N SER A 29 -10.72 9.62 11.14
CA SER A 29 -12.02 9.29 11.70
C SER A 29 -11.93 8.57 13.05
N TRP A 30 -10.77 7.99 13.37
CA TRP A 30 -10.53 7.32 14.64
C TRP A 30 -10.03 8.23 15.75
N VAL A 31 -9.61 9.46 15.42
CA VAL A 31 -9.19 10.43 16.45
C VAL A 31 -10.39 10.78 17.34
N GLY A 32 -10.22 10.61 18.64
CA GLY A 32 -11.28 10.76 19.63
C GLY A 32 -12.05 9.48 19.94
N ALA A 33 -11.85 8.42 19.17
CA ALA A 33 -12.48 7.13 19.45
C ALA A 33 -11.87 6.43 20.66
N SER A 34 -12.63 5.58 21.31
CA SER A 34 -12.16 4.79 22.45
C SER A 34 -11.25 3.66 21.97
N GLU A 35 -10.31 3.25 22.82
CA GLU A 35 -9.45 2.09 22.58
C GLU A 35 -10.25 0.83 22.28
N ILE A 36 -11.32 0.60 23.03
CA ILE A 36 -12.13 -0.60 22.84
C ILE A 36 -12.83 -0.63 21.48
N ASP A 37 -13.29 0.51 21.00
CA ASP A 37 -13.91 0.60 19.68
C ASP A 37 -12.86 0.39 18.58
N LEU A 38 -11.67 0.93 18.77
CA LEU A 38 -10.55 0.72 17.84
C LEU A 38 -10.19 -0.77 17.76
N VAL A 39 -10.04 -1.44 18.89
CA VAL A 39 -9.68 -2.86 18.95
C VAL A 39 -10.78 -3.73 18.36
N ARG A 40 -12.06 -3.37 18.54
CA ARG A 40 -13.16 -4.09 17.93
C ARG A 40 -13.14 -4.05 16.41
N LYS A 41 -12.69 -2.94 15.83
CA LYS A 41 -12.63 -2.77 14.37
C LYS A 41 -11.30 -3.26 13.77
N TRP A 42 -10.21 -2.90 14.39
CA TRP A 42 -8.86 -3.20 13.89
C TRP A 42 -8.29 -4.54 14.38
N GLY A 43 -8.90 -5.10 15.41
CA GLY A 43 -8.40 -6.30 16.05
C GLY A 43 -7.36 -6.01 17.12
N VAL A 44 -6.75 -7.06 17.65
CA VAL A 44 -5.70 -6.94 18.65
C VAL A 44 -4.43 -6.45 17.98
N PRO A 45 -3.78 -5.39 18.51
CA PRO A 45 -2.53 -4.92 17.95
C PRO A 45 -1.40 -5.95 18.12
N GLN A 46 -0.47 -5.99 17.18
CA GLN A 46 0.69 -6.87 17.25
C GLN A 46 1.65 -6.46 18.36
N GLN A 47 1.73 -5.15 18.63
CA GLN A 47 2.57 -4.61 19.69
C GLN A 47 1.85 -3.43 20.35
N PHE A 48 2.19 -3.17 21.60
CA PHE A 48 1.81 -1.95 22.27
C PHE A 48 2.91 -1.47 23.22
N TYR A 49 2.96 -0.17 23.42
CA TYR A 49 3.90 0.46 24.34
C TYR A 49 3.16 1.47 25.21
N GLU A 50 3.57 1.56 26.46
CA GLU A 50 3.10 2.58 27.38
C GLU A 50 4.29 3.39 27.87
N THR A 51 4.23 4.70 27.68
CA THR A 51 5.25 5.62 28.11
C THR A 51 4.67 7.03 28.22
N GLY A 52 5.12 7.79 29.21
CA GLY A 52 4.72 9.18 29.38
C GLY A 52 3.22 9.40 29.57
N GLY A 53 2.51 8.42 30.14
CA GLY A 53 1.05 8.48 30.30
C GLY A 53 0.29 8.19 29.01
N ARG A 54 0.97 7.75 27.97
CA ARG A 54 0.41 7.45 26.65
C ARG A 54 0.60 6.00 26.27
N LYS A 55 -0.32 5.50 25.45
CA LYS A 55 -0.29 4.15 24.94
C LYS A 55 -0.21 4.19 23.43
N PHE A 56 0.67 3.39 22.87
CA PHE A 56 0.86 3.26 21.43
C PHE A 56 0.45 1.86 20.99
N LEU A 57 -0.54 1.77 20.11
CA LEU A 57 -0.98 0.52 19.53
C LEU A 57 -0.44 0.38 18.11
N VAL A 58 0.29 -0.70 17.85
CA VAL A 58 0.96 -0.94 16.58
C VAL A 58 0.27 -2.08 15.84
N TYR A 59 -0.20 -1.78 14.65
CA TYR A 59 -0.79 -2.73 13.72
C TYR A 59 0.11 -2.88 12.51
N SER A 60 0.59 -4.08 12.26
CA SER A 60 1.48 -4.40 11.16
C SER A 60 0.90 -5.49 10.28
N SER A 61 1.05 -5.35 8.99
CA SER A 61 0.71 -6.38 8.02
C SER A 61 1.83 -6.53 7.00
N SER A 62 2.01 -7.74 6.51
CA SER A 62 3.00 -8.05 5.49
C SER A 62 2.47 -9.18 4.61
N ARG A 63 2.62 -9.02 3.31
CA ARG A 63 2.28 -10.05 2.33
C ARG A 63 3.19 -9.94 1.13
N ASN A 64 3.37 -11.06 0.43
CA ASN A 64 4.13 -11.08 -0.81
C ASN A 64 3.18 -11.15 -2.00
N MET A 65 3.49 -10.37 -3.03
CA MET A 65 2.78 -10.40 -4.29
C MET A 65 3.75 -10.82 -5.40
N ILE A 66 3.28 -11.68 -6.29
CA ILE A 66 4.06 -12.11 -7.45
C ILE A 66 3.52 -11.35 -8.66
N LEU A 67 4.40 -10.59 -9.31
CA LEU A 67 4.12 -10.03 -10.63
C LEU A 67 4.61 -11.06 -11.65
N PRO A 68 3.69 -11.71 -12.38
CA PRO A 68 4.08 -12.70 -13.36
C PRO A 68 4.88 -12.05 -14.47
N GLY A 69 5.99 -12.67 -14.82
CA GLY A 69 6.78 -12.30 -15.97
C GLY A 69 6.17 -12.84 -17.27
N SER A 70 6.87 -12.65 -18.35
CA SER A 70 6.52 -13.25 -19.63
C SER A 70 7.46 -14.42 -19.94
N PRO A 71 6.95 -15.54 -20.49
CA PRO A 71 7.81 -16.67 -20.82
C PRO A 71 8.75 -16.30 -21.98
N PRO A 72 9.98 -16.85 -21.97
CA PRO A 72 10.86 -16.71 -23.11
C PRO A 72 10.34 -17.56 -24.28
N PHE A 73 10.73 -17.20 -25.48
CA PHE A 73 10.59 -18.07 -26.62
C PHE A 73 11.97 -18.52 -27.11
N TYR A 74 12.01 -19.61 -27.86
CA TYR A 74 13.24 -20.17 -28.34
C TYR A 74 13.25 -20.15 -29.86
N THR A 75 14.37 -19.71 -30.43
CA THR A 75 14.63 -19.81 -31.85
C THR A 75 15.59 -20.96 -32.11
N GLN A 76 15.48 -21.59 -33.27
CA GLN A 76 16.36 -22.65 -33.69
C GLN A 76 17.21 -22.16 -34.87
N THR A 77 18.51 -22.40 -34.78
CA THR A 77 19.45 -22.19 -35.89
C THR A 77 20.07 -23.51 -36.27
N VAL A 78 19.99 -23.86 -37.53
CA VAL A 78 20.60 -25.08 -38.07
C VAL A 78 21.91 -24.70 -38.75
N MET A 79 22.99 -25.26 -38.24
CA MET A 79 24.33 -25.09 -38.82
C MET A 79 24.94 -26.48 -39.08
N GLY A 80 24.97 -26.89 -40.33
CA GLY A 80 25.43 -28.24 -40.70
C GLY A 80 24.53 -29.32 -40.10
N ASN A 81 25.11 -30.22 -39.28
CA ASN A 81 24.37 -31.31 -38.59
C ASN A 81 23.92 -30.92 -37.19
N ARG A 82 24.03 -29.68 -36.80
CA ARG A 82 23.73 -29.23 -35.43
C ARG A 82 22.57 -28.27 -35.42
N ILE A 83 21.71 -28.42 -34.42
CA ILE A 83 20.61 -27.53 -34.13
C ILE A 83 20.94 -26.79 -32.84
N TYR A 84 20.95 -25.46 -32.92
CA TYR A 84 21.16 -24.60 -31.79
C TYR A 84 19.84 -23.96 -31.39
N LYS A 85 19.50 -24.05 -30.09
CA LYS A 85 18.35 -23.36 -29.50
C LYS A 85 18.84 -22.11 -28.80
N ASN A 86 18.31 -20.97 -29.19
CA ASN A 86 18.60 -19.70 -28.56
C ASN A 86 17.39 -19.22 -27.78
N ARG A 87 17.60 -18.85 -26.53
CA ARG A 87 16.58 -18.23 -25.72
C ARG A 87 16.46 -16.75 -26.08
N VAL A 88 15.23 -16.29 -26.37
CA VAL A 88 14.97 -14.91 -26.74
C VAL A 88 13.89 -14.36 -25.83
N GLY A 89 14.13 -13.17 -25.28
CA GLY A 89 13.19 -12.48 -24.42
C GLY A 89 12.99 -13.18 -23.10
N GLY A 90 11.80 -12.98 -22.54
CA GLY A 90 11.44 -13.48 -21.25
C GLY A 90 11.75 -12.46 -20.15
N ILE A 91 10.77 -12.25 -19.29
CA ILE A 91 10.92 -11.44 -18.09
C ILE A 91 10.61 -12.37 -16.93
N PRO A 92 11.52 -12.51 -15.96
CA PRO A 92 11.27 -13.35 -14.80
C PRO A 92 10.14 -12.80 -13.95
N ASP A 93 9.49 -13.68 -13.20
CA ASP A 93 8.54 -13.28 -12.19
C ASP A 93 9.23 -12.38 -11.16
N GLN A 94 8.52 -11.35 -10.71
CA GLN A 94 9.02 -10.44 -9.69
C GLN A 94 8.22 -10.64 -8.41
N TYR A 95 8.93 -10.64 -7.29
CA TYR A 95 8.35 -10.74 -5.96
C TYR A 95 8.39 -9.35 -5.32
N ILE A 96 7.22 -8.89 -4.92
CA ILE A 96 7.07 -7.61 -4.24
C ILE A 96 6.57 -7.86 -2.84
N GLU A 97 7.26 -7.33 -1.85
CA GLU A 97 6.81 -7.33 -0.48
C GLU A 97 5.89 -6.13 -0.25
N LEU A 98 4.67 -6.41 0.19
CA LEU A 98 3.69 -5.42 0.54
C LEU A 98 3.56 -5.36 2.06
N ASN A 99 3.68 -4.17 2.62
CA ASN A 99 3.62 -4.00 4.06
C ASN A 99 2.89 -2.72 4.45
N CYS A 100 2.34 -2.73 5.66
CA CYS A 100 1.80 -1.54 6.30
C CYS A 100 2.03 -1.63 7.80
N LYS A 101 2.48 -0.53 8.38
CA LYS A 101 2.59 -0.37 9.82
C LYS A 101 1.88 0.90 10.23
N THR A 102 0.86 0.75 11.06
CA THR A 102 0.07 1.87 11.58
C THR A 102 0.18 1.90 13.10
N THR A 103 0.47 3.05 13.65
CA THR A 103 0.58 3.26 15.08
C THR A 103 -0.45 4.28 15.51
N PHE A 104 -1.29 3.92 16.46
CA PHE A 104 -2.21 4.85 17.13
C PHE A 104 -1.64 5.25 18.47
N GLU A 105 -1.67 6.53 18.75
CA GLU A 105 -1.31 7.08 20.05
C GLU A 105 -2.58 7.39 20.84
N LEU A 106 -2.65 6.87 22.06
CA LEU A 106 -3.80 7.00 22.94
C LEU A 106 -3.42 7.72 24.21
N GLU A 107 -4.33 8.53 24.71
CA GLU A 107 -4.29 9.15 26.01
C GLU A 107 -5.64 9.00 26.69
N ASN A 108 -5.67 8.58 27.95
CA ASN A 108 -6.90 8.30 28.66
C ASN A 108 -7.87 7.38 27.90
N GLU A 109 -7.31 6.33 27.29
CA GLU A 109 -8.06 5.31 26.52
C GLU A 109 -8.77 5.87 25.27
N LYS A 110 -8.30 7.02 24.75
CA LYS A 110 -8.81 7.63 23.52
C LYS A 110 -7.68 7.89 22.53
N VAL A 111 -7.97 7.64 21.27
CA VAL A 111 -7.04 7.94 20.18
C VAL A 111 -6.85 9.44 20.06
N ILE A 112 -5.61 9.91 20.10
CA ILE A 112 -5.27 11.32 19.94
C ILE A 112 -4.50 11.60 18.66
N SER A 113 -3.74 10.64 18.16
CA SER A 113 -3.00 10.78 16.91
C SER A 113 -2.70 9.42 16.29
N TRP A 114 -2.17 9.46 15.08
CA TRP A 114 -1.79 8.27 14.36
C TRP A 114 -0.57 8.52 13.48
N ARG A 115 0.06 7.45 13.07
CA ARG A 115 1.19 7.46 12.15
C ARG A 115 1.15 6.17 11.32
N TRP A 116 1.55 6.24 10.05
CA TRP A 116 1.63 5.07 9.21
C TRP A 116 2.83 5.12 8.27
N GLN A 117 3.27 3.96 7.86
CA GLN A 117 4.31 3.79 6.85
C GLN A 117 4.10 2.45 6.12
N GLY A 118 4.47 2.42 4.86
CA GLY A 118 4.36 1.22 4.04
C GLY A 118 3.77 1.49 2.66
N ASN A 119 3.65 0.44 1.87
CA ASN A 119 3.15 0.48 0.50
C ASN A 119 1.81 -0.24 0.31
N ASP A 120 1.22 -0.76 1.37
CA ASP A 120 -0.02 -1.55 1.31
C ASP A 120 -0.97 -1.16 2.45
N CYS A 121 -1.05 0.13 2.74
CA CYS A 121 -1.90 0.61 3.82
C CYS A 121 -3.32 0.84 3.32
N THR A 122 -4.25 0.02 3.83
CA THR A 122 -5.68 0.11 3.57
C THR A 122 -6.44 -0.04 4.87
N ALA A 123 -7.52 0.72 5.02
CA ALA A 123 -8.36 0.64 6.21
C ALA A 123 -9.16 -0.66 6.20
N PRO A 124 -9.41 -1.28 7.39
CA PRO A 124 -10.32 -2.41 7.50
C PRO A 124 -11.74 -2.01 7.10
N GLU A 125 -12.40 -2.89 6.35
CA GLU A 125 -13.79 -2.70 5.94
C GLU A 125 -14.78 -2.98 7.07
#